data_1eb30cda42c5a176907cc092f0032b7c
#
_entry.id   1eb30cda42c5a176907cc092f0032b7c
#
_cell.length_a   1.000
_cell.length_b   1.000
_cell.length_c   1.000
_cell.angle_alpha   90.00
_cell.angle_beta   90.00
_cell.angle_gamma   90.00
#
_symmetry.space_group_name_H-M   'P 1'
#
loop_
_entity.id
_entity.type
_entity.pdbx_description
1 polymer ?
#
loop_
_entity_poly.entity_id
_entity_poly.type
_entity_poly.pdbx_seq_one_letter_code
_entity_poly.pdbx_strand_id
1 'polypeptide(L)'
;ITSGAVESIPKITHIAFGDQGVDEAGQPLQPTEDQQALCHEVGRYEIDGVSNPAETTNRYTVTVPEADLVGLSLSEMALIDADGVFAAVKNFLPKGKDGDVKFTFEFDDEF
;
A
#
# COMPACT_ATOMS: atom_id res chain seq x y z
N ILE A 1 24.28 20.29 -2.75
CA ILE A 1 23.91 19.95 -2.44
C ILE A 1 23.43 19.75 -2.64
N THR A 2 23.35 20.13 -2.85
CA THR A 2 22.82 19.88 -2.68
C THR A 2 22.36 19.28 -2.81
N SER A 3 22.54 19.49 -3.29
CA SER A 3 22.01 18.22 -3.31
C SER A 3 21.16 17.82 -2.14
N GLY A 4 21.17 18.49 -1.18
CA GLY A 4 20.45 18.22 0.03
C GLY A 4 18.96 18.08 -0.17
N ALA A 5 18.42 18.79 -1.13
CA ALA A 5 16.99 18.72 -1.43
C ALA A 5 16.55 17.32 -1.87
N VAL A 6 17.42 16.62 -2.58
CA VAL A 6 17.14 15.25 -3.01
C VAL A 6 17.06 14.31 -1.83
N GLU A 7 17.86 14.58 -0.82
CA GLU A 7 17.92 13.75 0.36
C GLU A 7 16.72 13.93 1.28
N SER A 8 15.93 14.96 1.05
CA SER A 8 14.77 15.22 1.89
C SER A 8 13.49 14.51 1.41
N ILE A 9 13.63 13.50 0.56
CA ILE A 9 12.48 12.68 0.18
C ILE A 9 11.95 11.99 1.43
N PRO A 10 10.66 12.19 1.78
CA PRO A 10 10.08 11.57 2.97
C PRO A 10 10.12 10.05 2.90
N LYS A 11 10.33 9.42 4.04
CA LYS A 11 10.31 7.97 4.14
C LYS A 11 8.88 7.47 4.10
N ILE A 12 8.69 6.28 3.53
CA ILE A 12 7.42 5.59 3.61
C ILE A 12 7.20 5.13 5.05
N THR A 13 6.04 5.45 5.61
CA THR A 13 5.71 5.13 6.99
C THR A 13 4.50 4.23 7.14
N HIS A 14 3.59 4.27 6.17
CA HIS A 14 2.32 3.54 6.25
C HIS A 14 1.95 2.91 4.93
N ILE A 15 1.09 1.89 5.00
CA ILE A 15 0.40 1.35 3.85
C ILE A 15 -1.10 1.45 4.15
N ALA A 16 -1.86 2.04 3.21
CA ALA A 16 -3.30 2.11 3.29
C ALA A 16 -3.91 1.00 2.44
N PHE A 17 -5.07 0.52 2.85
CA PHE A 17 -5.83 -0.53 2.15
C PHE A 17 -7.22 -0.05 1.81
N GLY A 18 -7.75 -0.54 0.68
CA GLY A 18 -9.10 -0.24 0.25
C GLY A 18 -9.77 -1.45 -0.39
N ASP A 19 -11.06 -1.34 -0.64
CA ASP A 19 -11.89 -2.43 -1.15
C ASP A 19 -12.60 -2.10 -2.47
N GLN A 20 -12.22 -1.03 -3.15
CA GLN A 20 -12.84 -0.59 -4.40
C GLN A 20 -11.83 -0.45 -5.55
N GLY A 21 -10.78 -1.26 -5.54
CA GLY A 21 -9.72 -1.19 -6.54
C GLY A 21 -9.99 -1.96 -7.82
N VAL A 22 -11.22 -2.45 -8.03
CA VAL A 22 -11.58 -3.23 -9.21
C VAL A 22 -12.79 -2.62 -9.91
N ASP A 23 -12.92 -2.95 -11.21
CA ASP A 23 -14.07 -2.51 -12.00
C ASP A 23 -15.26 -3.48 -11.80
N GLU A 24 -16.34 -3.25 -12.56
CA GLU A 24 -17.56 -4.07 -12.46
C GLU A 24 -17.31 -5.53 -12.80
N ALA A 25 -16.29 -5.81 -13.61
CA ALA A 25 -15.94 -7.18 -13.99
C ALA A 25 -14.99 -7.84 -12.97
N GLY A 26 -14.60 -7.13 -11.91
CA GLY A 26 -13.69 -7.64 -10.91
C GLY A 26 -12.22 -7.56 -11.29
N GLN A 27 -11.87 -6.78 -12.31
CA GLN A 27 -10.49 -6.60 -12.75
C GLN A 27 -9.85 -5.39 -12.10
N PRO A 28 -8.57 -5.47 -11.69
CA PRO A 28 -7.91 -4.33 -11.06
C PRO A 28 -7.92 -3.08 -11.95
N LEU A 29 -8.25 -1.95 -11.34
CA LEU A 29 -8.21 -0.66 -12.01
C LEU A 29 -6.77 -0.20 -12.20
N GLN A 30 -6.53 0.62 -13.23
CA GLN A 30 -5.21 1.18 -13.48
C GLN A 30 -5.04 2.45 -12.64
N PRO A 31 -4.08 2.49 -11.69
CA PRO A 31 -3.83 3.70 -10.92
C PRO A 31 -3.30 4.83 -11.81
N THR A 32 -3.58 6.08 -11.43
CA THR A 32 -3.01 7.26 -12.11
C THR A 32 -1.74 7.69 -11.39
N GLU A 33 -0.84 8.37 -12.12
CA GLU A 33 0.45 8.80 -11.58
C GLU A 33 0.33 9.77 -10.40
N ASP A 34 -0.72 10.58 -10.41
CA ASP A 34 -0.94 11.61 -9.39
C ASP A 34 -2.04 11.25 -8.41
N GLN A 35 -2.40 9.97 -8.33
CA GLN A 35 -3.45 9.53 -7.42
C GLN A 35 -3.04 9.77 -5.96
N GLN A 36 -3.87 10.49 -5.21
CA GLN A 36 -3.60 10.83 -3.81
C GLN A 36 -4.67 10.30 -2.87
N ALA A 37 -5.47 9.33 -3.31
CA ALA A 37 -6.47 8.67 -2.47
C ALA A 37 -6.81 7.32 -3.08
N LEU A 38 -7.18 6.37 -2.25
CA LEU A 38 -7.77 5.12 -2.71
C LEU A 38 -9.22 5.39 -3.06
N CYS A 39 -9.83 4.53 -3.89
CA CYS A 39 -11.24 4.65 -4.22
C CYS A 39 -12.11 4.56 -2.96
N HIS A 40 -11.73 3.67 -2.06
CA HIS A 40 -12.40 3.56 -0.76
C HIS A 40 -11.42 2.99 0.27
N GLU A 41 -10.74 3.87 0.99
CA GLU A 41 -9.79 3.46 2.02
C GLU A 41 -10.53 2.90 3.24
N VAL A 42 -10.14 1.71 3.69
CA VAL A 42 -10.78 1.04 4.83
C VAL A 42 -9.84 0.91 6.02
N GLY A 43 -8.54 1.13 5.84
CA GLY A 43 -7.59 1.08 6.94
C GLY A 43 -6.21 1.54 6.51
N ARG A 44 -5.42 1.95 7.50
CA ARG A 44 -4.07 2.46 7.28
C ARG A 44 -3.20 1.97 8.42
N TYR A 45 -2.06 1.35 8.11
CA TYR A 45 -1.20 0.71 9.10
C TYR A 45 0.24 1.15 8.93
N GLU A 46 0.95 1.27 10.03
CA GLU A 46 2.39 1.51 9.98
C GLU A 46 3.08 0.30 9.37
N ILE A 47 4.11 0.52 8.56
CA ILE A 47 4.87 -0.59 8.00
C ILE A 47 5.63 -1.32 9.11
N ASP A 48 5.76 -2.64 8.96
CA ASP A 48 6.56 -3.45 9.89
C ASP A 48 8.05 -3.31 9.62
N GLY A 49 8.39 -3.09 8.35
CA GLY A 49 9.77 -2.94 7.96
C GLY A 49 9.96 -2.76 6.46
N VAL A 50 11.19 -2.55 6.06
CA VAL A 50 11.56 -2.42 4.66
C VAL A 50 12.82 -3.25 4.43
N SER A 51 12.88 -3.91 3.26
CA SER A 51 14.04 -4.67 2.84
C SER A 51 14.38 -4.37 1.39
N ASN A 52 15.56 -4.75 0.95
CA ASN A 52 16.02 -4.57 -0.43
C ASN A 52 16.29 -5.95 -1.05
N PRO A 53 15.26 -6.59 -1.67
CA PRO A 53 15.49 -7.87 -2.33
C PRO A 53 16.36 -7.73 -3.59
N ALA A 54 16.45 -6.51 -4.15
CA ALA A 54 17.31 -6.19 -5.28
C ALA A 54 17.80 -4.76 -5.15
N GLU A 55 18.85 -4.39 -5.88
CA GLU A 55 19.43 -3.04 -5.80
C GLU A 55 18.43 -1.93 -6.13
N THR A 56 17.46 -2.23 -6.97
CA THR A 56 16.49 -1.26 -7.46
C THR A 56 15.10 -1.49 -6.90
N THR A 57 14.97 -2.27 -5.81
CA THR A 57 13.66 -2.59 -5.24
C THR A 57 13.68 -2.41 -3.73
N ASN A 58 12.72 -1.64 -3.22
CA ASN A 58 12.43 -1.60 -1.79
C ASN A 58 11.17 -2.40 -1.56
N ARG A 59 11.22 -3.32 -0.61
CA ARG A 59 10.06 -4.11 -0.22
C ARG A 59 9.56 -3.63 1.13
N TYR A 60 8.33 -3.12 1.14
CA TYR A 60 7.68 -2.66 2.36
C TYR A 60 6.71 -3.73 2.84
N THR A 61 6.78 -4.07 4.12
CA THR A 61 5.97 -5.13 4.71
C THR A 61 5.05 -4.55 5.76
N VAL A 62 3.79 -4.98 5.76
CA VAL A 62 2.80 -4.56 6.73
C VAL A 62 1.94 -5.75 7.13
N THR A 63 1.49 -5.79 8.39
CA THR A 63 0.62 -6.83 8.90
C THR A 63 -0.73 -6.25 9.26
N VAL A 64 -1.80 -6.85 8.75
CA VAL A 64 -3.18 -6.54 9.15
C VAL A 64 -3.59 -7.58 10.18
N PRO A 65 -3.85 -7.17 11.44
CA PRO A 65 -4.21 -8.10 12.51
C PRO A 65 -5.48 -8.91 12.22
N GLU A 66 -5.62 -10.04 12.89
CA GLU A 66 -6.75 -10.95 12.67
C GLU A 66 -8.11 -10.29 12.84
N ALA A 67 -8.23 -9.41 13.83
CA ALA A 67 -9.51 -8.76 14.13
C ALA A 67 -9.84 -7.57 13.24
N ASP A 68 -8.90 -7.15 12.39
CA ASP A 68 -9.08 -5.95 11.56
C ASP A 68 -9.56 -6.28 10.16
N LEU A 69 -10.36 -5.39 9.58
CA LEU A 69 -10.86 -5.46 8.21
C LEU A 69 -11.61 -6.75 7.89
N VAL A 70 -12.23 -7.35 8.91
CA VAL A 70 -12.97 -8.61 8.78
C VAL A 70 -14.18 -8.41 7.85
N GLY A 71 -14.38 -9.35 6.94
CA GLY A 71 -15.50 -9.33 6.01
C GLY A 71 -15.30 -8.45 4.80
N LEU A 72 -14.15 -7.77 4.70
CA LEU A 72 -13.84 -6.92 3.55
C LEU A 72 -13.01 -7.69 2.52
N SER A 73 -13.17 -7.30 1.26
CA SER A 73 -12.35 -7.83 0.16
C SER A 73 -11.39 -6.74 -0.27
N LEU A 74 -10.13 -6.88 0.13
CA LEU A 74 -9.10 -5.87 -0.13
C LEU A 74 -8.65 -5.97 -1.59
N SER A 75 -8.62 -4.84 -2.28
CA SER A 75 -8.21 -4.77 -3.69
C SER A 75 -7.36 -3.56 -4.03
N GLU A 76 -7.07 -2.71 -3.06
CA GLU A 76 -6.23 -1.52 -3.24
C GLU A 76 -5.21 -1.43 -2.11
N MET A 77 -4.00 -0.93 -2.43
CA MET A 77 -3.04 -0.56 -1.40
C MET A 77 -2.21 0.62 -1.88
N ALA A 78 -1.71 1.41 -0.95
CA ALA A 78 -0.90 2.58 -1.26
C ALA A 78 0.23 2.73 -0.26
N LEU A 79 1.39 3.15 -0.76
CA LEU A 79 2.51 3.57 0.09
C LEU A 79 2.31 5.03 0.45
N ILE A 80 2.41 5.34 1.72
CA ILE A 80 2.21 6.70 2.23
C ILE A 80 3.48 7.15 2.96
N ASP A 81 3.96 8.34 2.61
CA ASP A 81 5.16 8.87 3.20
C ASP A 81 4.89 9.62 4.53
N ALA A 82 5.95 10.12 5.14
CA ALA A 82 5.86 10.79 6.44
C ALA A 82 5.02 12.07 6.40
N ASP A 83 4.84 12.65 5.22
CA ASP A 83 4.02 13.85 5.05
C ASP A 83 2.55 13.53 4.74
N GLY A 84 2.20 12.24 4.67
CA GLY A 84 0.86 11.80 4.34
C GLY A 84 0.56 11.78 2.85
N VAL A 85 1.58 11.90 2.01
CA VAL A 85 1.43 11.91 0.56
C VAL A 85 1.53 10.48 0.03
N PHE A 86 0.69 10.16 -0.95
CA PHE A 86 0.72 8.85 -1.61
C PHE A 86 1.92 8.78 -2.55
N ALA A 87 2.83 7.86 -2.27
CA ALA A 87 4.02 7.67 -3.08
C ALA A 87 3.80 6.65 -4.20
N ALA A 88 2.91 5.70 -3.99
CA ALA A 88 2.57 4.68 -5.00
C ALA A 88 1.24 4.04 -4.66
N VAL A 89 0.50 3.61 -5.68
CA VAL A 89 -0.79 2.93 -5.51
C VAL A 89 -0.75 1.65 -6.35
N LYS A 90 -1.32 0.59 -5.80
CA LYS A 90 -1.41 -0.69 -6.49
C LYS A 90 -2.81 -1.26 -6.27
N ASN A 91 -3.45 -1.69 -7.36
CA ASN A 91 -4.72 -2.38 -7.31
C ASN A 91 -4.50 -3.84 -7.67
N PHE A 92 -5.28 -4.74 -7.09
CA PHE A 92 -5.10 -6.17 -7.27
C PHE A 92 -6.44 -6.89 -7.17
N LEU A 93 -6.45 -8.17 -7.53
CA LEU A 93 -7.65 -8.99 -7.42
C LEU A 93 -8.09 -9.08 -5.95
N PRO A 94 -9.39 -9.00 -5.66
CA PRO A 94 -9.87 -8.95 -4.29
C PRO A 94 -9.39 -10.13 -3.43
N LYS A 95 -8.97 -9.81 -2.20
CA LYS A 95 -8.54 -10.78 -1.21
C LYS A 95 -9.42 -10.63 0.02
N GLY A 96 -10.22 -11.65 0.31
CA GLY A 96 -11.11 -11.62 1.47
C GLY A 96 -10.36 -11.73 2.79
N LYS A 97 -10.74 -10.92 3.76
CA LYS A 97 -10.13 -10.94 5.09
C LYS A 97 -11.09 -11.58 6.10
N ASP A 98 -10.68 -12.70 6.67
CA ASP A 98 -11.43 -13.39 7.73
C ASP A 98 -10.90 -13.03 9.11
N GLY A 99 -11.75 -13.17 10.13
CA GLY A 99 -11.38 -12.89 11.50
C GLY A 99 -10.36 -13.87 12.10
N ASP A 100 -10.16 -15.03 11.43
CA ASP A 100 -9.22 -16.04 11.88
C ASP A 100 -7.86 -15.94 11.18
N VAL A 101 -7.71 -14.96 10.29
CA VAL A 101 -6.52 -14.85 9.44
C VAL A 101 -5.86 -13.48 9.61
N LYS A 102 -4.56 -13.52 9.85
CA LYS A 102 -3.70 -12.34 9.83
C LYS A 102 -3.11 -12.26 8.43
N PHE A 103 -3.25 -11.10 7.78
CA PHE A 103 -2.67 -10.87 6.47
C PHE A 103 -1.35 -10.13 6.60
N THR A 104 -0.33 -10.63 5.90
CA THR A 104 0.92 -9.90 5.71
C THR A 104 1.02 -9.53 4.24
N PHE A 105 1.15 -8.24 3.97
CA PHE A 105 1.27 -7.72 2.62
C PHE A 105 2.69 -7.21 2.38
N GLU A 106 3.16 -7.42 1.15
CA GLU A 106 4.43 -6.87 0.70
C GLU A 106 4.17 -5.96 -0.48
N PHE A 107 4.74 -4.78 -0.44
CA PHE A 107 4.67 -3.84 -1.55
C PHE A 107 6.08 -3.60 -2.06
N ASP A 108 6.35 -4.06 -3.29
CA ASP A 108 7.64 -3.86 -3.93
C ASP A 108 7.60 -2.59 -4.76
N ASP A 109 8.46 -1.64 -4.41
CA ASP A 109 8.60 -0.38 -5.12
C ASP A 109 9.93 -0.43 -5.87
N GLU A 110 9.86 -0.53 -7.19
CA GLU A 110 11.03 -0.58 -8.06
C GLU A 110 11.42 0.83 -8.53
N PHE A 111 12.71 1.09 -8.54
CA PHE A 111 13.22 2.40 -8.94
C PHE A 111 14.50 2.32 -9.77
#